data_2af785fd0ea30b1750a0a09241701e4f
#
_entry.id   2af785fd0ea30b1750a0a09241701e4f
#
_cell.length_a   1.000
_cell.length_b   1.000
_cell.length_c   1.000
_cell.angle_alpha   90.00
_cell.angle_beta   90.00
_cell.angle_gamma   90.00
#
_symmetry.space_group_name_H-M   'P 1'
#
loop_
_entity.id
_entity.type
_entity.pdbx_description
1 polymer ?
#
loop_
_entity_poly.entity_id
_entity_poly.type
_entity_poly.pdbx_seq_one_letter_code
_entity_poly.pdbx_strand_id
1 'polypeptide(L)'
;MIACQENRSFDHYFGYAPQVQAAGFGPPLGYSQPDGNGGTVKPFEFTALSTPDIPHSWGAVHDQWNGGAMDGFYTTDGSNGMGYYTAAELPYYYSLLADSALCANYHCSLLGPTWPNRFYFAAGTSGGITTNGVWGYGVFNYPIILDLLDAAGITWGIYNMNWDSVPFGNTDNVFVFWKNFAHDQRTRGSRGSFLKDARKGTLPQVSWLVSTFAHQRDEHPPADVSVGMGLQQDLITALQDGPLWQNAAYLLTYDEHGGYFDHVAPPQVDAYGLGVRVPLWVVSPYAKKGPVESALPAEHTSTLKLLEAIHGLPTLASQNHLFDSSTPTGGNYEANGAMAPPRDGRADISNLLDLFSF
;
A
#
# COMPACT_ATOMS: atom_id res chain seq x y z
N MET A 1 7.86 -10.14 -3.99
CA MET A 1 8.13 -8.70 -4.20
C MET A 1 6.93 -7.92 -3.70
N ILE A 2 7.14 -6.78 -3.03
CA ILE A 2 6.08 -5.91 -2.49
C ILE A 2 6.30 -4.52 -3.06
N ALA A 3 5.41 -4.07 -3.92
CA ALA A 3 5.44 -2.76 -4.56
C ALA A 3 4.35 -1.87 -3.95
N CYS A 4 4.71 -0.63 -3.64
CA CYS A 4 3.78 0.36 -3.10
C CYS A 4 3.82 1.62 -3.97
N GLN A 5 2.67 1.96 -4.54
CA GLN A 5 2.37 3.20 -5.26
C GLN A 5 1.64 4.17 -4.32
N GLU A 6 1.12 5.28 -4.83
CA GLU A 6 0.55 6.35 -4.03
C GLU A 6 -0.87 6.74 -4.42
N ASN A 7 -1.69 6.90 -3.36
CA ASN A 7 -2.87 7.74 -3.34
C ASN A 7 -4.00 7.28 -4.26
N ARG A 8 -4.42 5.99 -4.21
CA ARG A 8 -5.56 5.51 -5.00
C ARG A 8 -6.46 4.56 -4.20
N SER A 9 -7.76 4.90 -4.09
CA SER A 9 -8.73 4.00 -3.49
C SER A 9 -9.11 2.84 -4.41
N PHE A 10 -9.68 1.79 -3.83
CA PHE A 10 -10.16 0.64 -4.58
C PHE A 10 -11.29 1.02 -5.54
N ASP A 11 -12.28 1.79 -5.09
CA ASP A 11 -13.41 2.19 -5.94
C ASP A 11 -13.01 3.17 -7.03
N HIS A 12 -12.05 4.06 -6.76
CA HIS A 12 -11.51 4.99 -7.74
C HIS A 12 -10.87 4.26 -8.94
N TYR A 13 -10.20 3.13 -8.71
CA TYR A 13 -9.52 2.38 -9.77
C TYR A 13 -10.36 1.22 -10.32
N PHE A 14 -11.04 0.48 -9.46
CA PHE A 14 -11.66 -0.79 -9.85
C PHE A 14 -13.12 -0.94 -9.45
N GLY A 15 -13.68 -0.02 -8.67
CA GLY A 15 -15.07 -0.12 -8.20
C GLY A 15 -16.10 -0.31 -9.31
N TYR A 16 -15.84 0.24 -10.49
CA TYR A 16 -16.70 0.12 -11.67
C TYR A 16 -16.23 -0.92 -12.70
N ALA A 17 -15.20 -1.70 -12.41
CA ALA A 17 -14.78 -2.82 -13.28
C ALA A 17 -15.90 -3.87 -13.36
N PRO A 18 -16.26 -4.35 -14.55
CA PRO A 18 -17.36 -5.29 -14.71
C PRO A 18 -17.25 -6.54 -13.83
N GLN A 19 -16.03 -7.07 -13.66
CA GLN A 19 -15.76 -8.24 -12.83
C GLN A 19 -15.95 -7.93 -11.33
N VAL A 20 -15.57 -6.74 -10.89
CA VAL A 20 -15.72 -6.28 -9.49
C VAL A 20 -17.20 -6.05 -9.18
N GLN A 21 -17.93 -5.41 -10.11
CA GLN A 21 -19.37 -5.22 -10.00
C GLN A 21 -20.13 -6.56 -9.97
N ALA A 22 -19.78 -7.49 -10.86
CA ALA A 22 -20.39 -8.81 -10.91
C ALA A 22 -20.14 -9.65 -9.64
N ALA A 23 -19.00 -9.44 -8.98
CA ALA A 23 -18.68 -10.07 -7.70
C ALA A 23 -19.31 -9.38 -6.49
N GLY A 24 -19.95 -8.21 -6.67
CA GLY A 24 -20.59 -7.45 -5.59
C GLY A 24 -19.63 -6.64 -4.70
N PHE A 25 -18.40 -6.38 -5.17
CA PHE A 25 -17.38 -5.64 -4.40
C PHE A 25 -17.29 -4.15 -4.76
N GLY A 26 -17.95 -3.72 -5.83
CA GLY A 26 -18.01 -2.33 -6.24
C GLY A 26 -19.20 -1.56 -5.65
N PRO A 27 -19.25 -0.23 -5.84
CA PRO A 27 -20.35 0.58 -5.35
C PRO A 27 -21.70 0.07 -5.85
N PRO A 28 -22.75 0.09 -5.00
CA PRO A 28 -24.08 -0.36 -5.40
C PRO A 28 -24.65 0.51 -6.52
N LEU A 29 -25.59 -0.07 -7.29
CA LEU A 29 -26.27 0.66 -8.35
C LEU A 29 -26.96 1.93 -7.79
N GLY A 30 -26.65 3.07 -8.39
CA GLY A 30 -27.20 4.35 -7.97
C GLY A 30 -26.48 5.00 -6.78
N TYR A 31 -25.33 4.48 -6.40
CA TYR A 31 -24.49 5.09 -5.35
C TYR A 31 -24.30 6.60 -5.58
N SER A 32 -24.42 7.34 -4.50
CA SER A 32 -24.27 8.81 -4.49
C SER A 32 -23.90 9.27 -3.10
N GLN A 33 -23.32 10.45 -2.98
CA GLN A 33 -22.98 11.09 -1.72
C GLN A 33 -23.71 12.43 -1.55
N PRO A 34 -23.90 12.91 -0.31
CA PRO A 34 -24.43 14.24 -0.05
C PRO A 34 -23.59 15.34 -0.71
N ASP A 35 -24.26 16.37 -1.26
CA ASP A 35 -23.59 17.54 -1.80
C ASP A 35 -23.39 18.69 -0.79
N GLY A 36 -23.80 18.47 0.47
CA GLY A 36 -23.75 19.45 1.54
C GLY A 36 -24.88 20.51 1.46
N ASN A 37 -25.72 20.51 0.42
CA ASN A 37 -26.81 21.48 0.19
C ASN A 37 -28.19 20.83 0.13
N GLY A 38 -28.31 19.58 0.56
CA GLY A 38 -29.56 18.81 0.58
C GLY A 38 -29.80 17.99 -0.70
N GLY A 39 -28.87 17.99 -1.65
CA GLY A 39 -28.86 17.13 -2.83
C GLY A 39 -27.82 15.99 -2.72
N THR A 40 -27.59 15.31 -3.83
CA THR A 40 -26.59 14.23 -3.92
C THR A 40 -25.79 14.31 -5.21
N VAL A 41 -24.55 13.82 -5.14
CA VAL A 41 -23.62 13.73 -6.27
C VAL A 41 -23.25 12.25 -6.51
N LYS A 42 -23.25 11.84 -7.77
CA LYS A 42 -22.82 10.50 -8.18
C LYS A 42 -21.35 10.51 -8.58
N PRO A 43 -20.65 9.39 -8.43
CA PRO A 43 -19.36 9.20 -9.06
C PRO A 43 -19.42 9.41 -10.58
N PHE A 44 -18.32 9.87 -11.15
CA PHE A 44 -18.19 10.10 -12.59
C PHE A 44 -16.84 9.59 -13.11
N GLU A 45 -16.78 9.25 -14.37
CA GLU A 45 -15.58 8.75 -15.03
C GLU A 45 -14.61 9.89 -15.33
N PHE A 46 -13.36 9.76 -14.88
CA PHE A 46 -12.27 10.58 -15.35
C PHE A 46 -11.82 10.13 -16.74
N THR A 47 -11.62 11.11 -17.61
CA THR A 47 -11.01 10.89 -18.92
C THR A 47 -9.59 11.45 -19.01
N ALA A 48 -9.19 12.27 -18.05
CA ALA A 48 -7.85 12.82 -17.93
C ALA A 48 -6.99 11.88 -17.08
N LEU A 49 -5.80 11.55 -17.56
CA LEU A 49 -4.84 10.68 -16.86
C LEU A 49 -4.16 11.39 -15.67
N SER A 50 -4.20 12.71 -15.64
CA SER A 50 -3.72 13.55 -14.55
C SER A 50 -4.90 14.22 -13.85
N THR A 51 -4.95 14.13 -12.54
CA THR A 51 -5.98 14.77 -11.71
C THR A 51 -5.33 15.64 -10.63
N PRO A 52 -5.99 16.70 -10.15
CA PRO A 52 -5.47 17.48 -9.04
C PRO A 52 -5.22 16.63 -7.81
N ASP A 53 -4.19 16.98 -7.05
CA ASP A 53 -4.00 16.48 -5.69
C ASP A 53 -5.13 17.00 -4.79
N ILE A 54 -5.69 16.11 -3.97
CA ILE A 54 -6.83 16.41 -3.10
C ILE A 54 -6.49 16.03 -1.64
N PRO A 55 -7.17 16.64 -0.64
CA PRO A 55 -6.83 16.45 0.76
C PRO A 55 -6.89 14.99 1.21
N HIS A 56 -5.82 14.52 1.86
CA HIS A 56 -5.70 13.17 2.43
C HIS A 56 -4.90 13.16 3.75
N SER A 57 -4.86 14.31 4.44
CA SER A 57 -4.31 14.38 5.80
C SER A 57 -5.17 13.62 6.81
N TRP A 58 -4.67 13.38 8.01
CA TRP A 58 -5.44 12.75 9.09
C TRP A 58 -6.83 13.36 9.28
N GLY A 59 -6.93 14.69 9.37
CA GLY A 59 -8.21 15.37 9.52
C GLY A 59 -9.14 15.19 8.32
N ALA A 60 -8.62 15.40 7.10
CA ALA A 60 -9.41 15.25 5.88
C ALA A 60 -9.94 13.82 5.71
N VAL A 61 -9.12 12.80 5.99
CA VAL A 61 -9.55 11.40 5.89
C VAL A 61 -10.64 11.07 6.91
N HIS A 62 -10.60 11.64 8.11
CA HIS A 62 -11.67 11.47 9.10
C HIS A 62 -12.97 12.18 8.69
N ASP A 63 -12.87 13.34 8.05
CA ASP A 63 -14.04 14.04 7.48
C ASP A 63 -14.65 13.22 6.32
N GLN A 64 -13.82 12.63 5.44
CA GLN A 64 -14.25 11.75 4.35
C GLN A 64 -14.91 10.47 4.88
N TRP A 65 -14.32 9.83 5.88
CA TRP A 65 -14.84 8.63 6.54
C TRP A 65 -16.16 8.89 7.27
N ASN A 66 -16.33 10.09 7.82
CA ASN A 66 -17.52 10.57 8.56
C ASN A 66 -18.07 9.52 9.55
N GLY A 67 -17.22 9.04 10.47
CA GLY A 67 -17.62 8.07 11.49
C GLY A 67 -18.08 6.70 10.94
N GLY A 68 -17.68 6.34 9.73
CA GLY A 68 -18.04 5.09 9.05
C GLY A 68 -19.18 5.22 8.05
N ALA A 69 -19.79 6.40 7.89
CA ALA A 69 -20.82 6.62 6.87
C ALA A 69 -20.25 6.60 5.44
N MET A 70 -18.96 6.86 5.27
CA MET A 70 -18.25 6.89 3.98
C MET A 70 -18.89 7.87 2.98
N ASP A 71 -19.40 8.97 3.45
CA ASP A 71 -20.20 9.93 2.65
C ASP A 71 -19.66 11.37 2.69
N GLY A 72 -18.46 11.57 3.26
CA GLY A 72 -17.81 12.85 3.36
C GLY A 72 -16.88 13.23 2.19
N PHE A 73 -16.65 12.36 1.20
CA PHE A 73 -15.66 12.60 0.14
C PHE A 73 -16.00 13.82 -0.72
N TYR A 74 -17.25 13.95 -1.15
CA TYR A 74 -17.66 15.13 -1.93
C TYR A 74 -17.60 16.42 -1.11
N THR A 75 -18.06 16.39 0.13
CA THR A 75 -18.10 17.58 0.98
C THR A 75 -16.71 18.07 1.40
N THR A 76 -15.72 17.16 1.48
CA THR A 76 -14.32 17.47 1.80
C THR A 76 -13.53 17.86 0.55
N ASP A 77 -13.71 17.13 -0.57
CA ASP A 77 -12.79 17.18 -1.72
C ASP A 77 -13.45 17.70 -3.01
N GLY A 78 -14.75 17.97 -2.95
CA GLY A 78 -15.52 18.36 -4.12
C GLY A 78 -15.64 17.24 -5.15
N SER A 79 -15.83 17.63 -6.41
CA SER A 79 -16.03 16.68 -7.50
C SER A 79 -14.85 15.72 -7.68
N ASN A 80 -13.62 16.17 -7.42
CA ASN A 80 -12.44 15.33 -7.66
C ASN A 80 -12.42 14.07 -6.78
N GLY A 81 -12.92 14.15 -5.53
CA GLY A 81 -13.05 12.98 -4.66
C GLY A 81 -13.99 11.90 -5.18
N MET A 82 -14.88 12.23 -6.12
CA MET A 82 -15.92 11.33 -6.66
C MET A 82 -15.57 10.74 -8.03
N GLY A 83 -14.37 10.99 -8.54
CA GLY A 83 -13.95 10.49 -9.84
C GLY A 83 -13.48 9.03 -9.80
N TYR A 84 -13.68 8.29 -10.89
CA TYR A 84 -13.14 6.93 -11.06
C TYR A 84 -12.56 6.72 -12.46
N TYR A 85 -11.71 5.71 -12.59
CA TYR A 85 -11.11 5.27 -13.85
C TYR A 85 -11.72 3.96 -14.34
N THR A 86 -11.54 3.68 -15.64
CA THR A 86 -12.00 2.47 -16.29
C THR A 86 -10.85 1.76 -17.02
N ALA A 87 -11.18 0.71 -17.77
CA ALA A 87 -10.21 0.04 -18.64
C ALA A 87 -9.63 0.95 -19.75
N ALA A 88 -10.29 2.07 -20.05
CA ALA A 88 -9.80 3.02 -21.06
C ALA A 88 -8.53 3.73 -20.59
N GLU A 89 -8.49 4.12 -19.32
CA GLU A 89 -7.37 4.83 -18.72
C GLU A 89 -6.34 3.86 -18.11
N LEU A 90 -6.79 2.70 -17.58
CA LEU A 90 -5.97 1.72 -16.86
C LEU A 90 -5.91 0.35 -17.55
N PRO A 91 -5.64 0.27 -18.87
CA PRO A 91 -5.79 -0.97 -19.65
C PRO A 91 -4.92 -2.11 -19.12
N TYR A 92 -3.70 -1.86 -18.69
CA TYR A 92 -2.83 -2.91 -18.15
C TYR A 92 -3.36 -3.46 -16.83
N TYR A 93 -3.74 -2.60 -15.88
CA TYR A 93 -4.28 -3.05 -14.59
C TYR A 93 -5.57 -3.86 -14.76
N TYR A 94 -6.45 -3.44 -15.68
CA TYR A 94 -7.66 -4.20 -15.99
C TYR A 94 -7.36 -5.54 -16.65
N SER A 95 -6.27 -5.64 -17.42
CA SER A 95 -5.85 -6.92 -18.00
C SER A 95 -5.41 -7.94 -16.93
N LEU A 96 -4.90 -7.49 -15.79
CA LEU A 96 -4.50 -8.38 -14.69
C LEU A 96 -5.69 -9.15 -14.06
N LEU A 97 -6.94 -8.65 -14.22
CA LEU A 97 -8.14 -9.35 -13.73
C LEU A 97 -8.33 -10.75 -14.34
N ALA A 98 -7.71 -11.03 -15.46
CA ALA A 98 -7.80 -12.34 -16.12
C ALA A 98 -6.94 -13.41 -15.44
N ASP A 99 -5.77 -13.03 -14.90
CA ASP A 99 -4.73 -13.98 -14.49
C ASP A 99 -4.16 -13.74 -13.10
N SER A 100 -4.62 -12.71 -12.40
CA SER A 100 -4.11 -12.30 -11.09
C SER A 100 -5.25 -12.07 -10.11
N ALA A 101 -4.97 -12.10 -8.80
CA ALA A 101 -5.96 -11.80 -7.79
C ALA A 101 -5.97 -10.30 -7.46
N LEU A 102 -7.15 -9.69 -7.45
CA LEU A 102 -7.40 -8.37 -6.89
C LEU A 102 -8.12 -8.55 -5.56
N CYS A 103 -7.46 -8.23 -4.44
CA CYS A 103 -8.05 -8.35 -3.11
C CYS A 103 -9.12 -7.29 -2.89
N ALA A 104 -10.35 -7.72 -2.64
CA ALA A 104 -11.52 -6.83 -2.55
C ALA A 104 -11.71 -6.18 -1.18
N ASN A 105 -11.03 -6.68 -0.13
CA ASN A 105 -11.10 -6.18 1.24
C ASN A 105 -9.71 -5.83 1.81
N TYR A 106 -8.84 -5.28 0.97
CA TYR A 106 -7.55 -4.74 1.39
C TYR A 106 -7.66 -3.24 1.67
N HIS A 107 -7.21 -2.84 2.84
CA HIS A 107 -7.29 -1.48 3.35
C HIS A 107 -5.90 -0.89 3.53
N CYS A 108 -5.75 0.43 3.48
CA CYS A 108 -4.60 1.05 4.10
C CYS A 108 -4.69 0.90 5.64
N SER A 109 -3.60 1.14 6.33
CA SER A 109 -3.47 0.68 7.73
C SER A 109 -4.11 1.63 8.73
N LEU A 110 -4.30 2.90 8.38
CA LEU A 110 -4.98 3.88 9.21
C LEU A 110 -5.64 5.00 8.37
N LEU A 111 -6.57 5.73 8.99
CA LEU A 111 -7.23 6.90 8.40
C LEU A 111 -6.28 8.11 8.40
N GLY A 112 -5.28 8.10 7.52
CA GLY A 112 -4.26 9.14 7.50
C GLY A 112 -3.35 9.08 6.27
N PRO A 113 -2.29 9.91 6.27
CA PRO A 113 -1.45 10.13 5.10
C PRO A 113 -0.40 9.02 4.88
N THR A 114 0.44 9.22 3.87
CA THR A 114 1.46 8.33 3.30
C THR A 114 2.34 7.62 4.33
N TRP A 115 3.14 8.39 5.12
CA TRP A 115 4.18 7.74 5.94
C TRP A 115 3.66 6.90 7.09
N PRO A 116 2.66 7.34 7.88
CA PRO A 116 2.07 6.48 8.89
C PRO A 116 1.55 5.16 8.32
N ASN A 117 0.92 5.18 7.15
CA ASN A 117 0.48 3.97 6.46
C ASN A 117 1.65 3.09 6.03
N ARG A 118 2.70 3.67 5.45
CA ARG A 118 3.90 2.93 5.02
C ARG A 118 4.69 2.33 6.16
N PHE A 119 4.63 2.87 7.38
CA PHE A 119 5.29 2.28 8.56
C PHE A 119 4.77 0.88 8.88
N TYR A 120 3.51 0.58 8.55
CA TYR A 120 2.96 -0.76 8.75
C TYR A 120 3.62 -1.81 7.84
N PHE A 121 4.17 -1.45 6.68
CA PHE A 121 4.99 -2.35 5.86
C PHE A 121 6.33 -2.71 6.50
N ALA A 122 6.81 -1.92 7.42
CA ALA A 122 8.08 -2.14 8.07
C ALA A 122 7.92 -2.76 9.47
N ALA A 123 7.02 -2.18 10.26
CA ALA A 123 6.93 -2.44 11.71
C ALA A 123 5.57 -3.01 12.17
N GLY A 124 4.57 -3.10 11.29
CA GLY A 124 3.21 -3.48 11.67
C GLY A 124 2.50 -2.46 12.58
N THR A 125 3.08 -1.27 12.72
CA THR A 125 2.56 -0.15 13.52
C THR A 125 3.11 1.17 13.00
N SER A 126 2.33 2.25 13.16
CA SER A 126 2.82 3.61 12.89
C SER A 126 3.67 4.19 14.04
N GLY A 127 3.82 3.47 15.16
CA GLY A 127 4.50 3.99 16.35
C GLY A 127 3.77 5.19 16.99
N GLY A 128 2.46 5.33 16.77
CA GLY A 128 1.67 6.47 17.24
C GLY A 128 1.76 7.71 16.34
N ILE A 129 2.38 7.60 15.17
CA ILE A 129 2.51 8.69 14.21
C ILE A 129 1.29 8.70 13.30
N THR A 130 0.68 9.88 13.12
CA THR A 130 -0.53 10.11 12.32
C THR A 130 -0.33 11.16 11.22
N THR A 131 0.89 11.67 11.05
CA THR A 131 1.22 12.71 10.07
C THR A 131 2.51 12.37 9.32
N ASN A 132 2.77 13.06 8.19
CA ASN A 132 4.03 12.98 7.45
C ASN A 132 5.15 13.83 8.11
N GLY A 133 5.09 14.05 9.42
CA GLY A 133 5.99 14.93 10.17
C GLY A 133 7.30 14.27 10.64
N VAL A 134 7.78 13.22 9.98
CA VAL A 134 9.05 12.56 10.33
C VAL A 134 10.18 13.10 9.46
N TRP A 135 11.25 13.57 10.10
CA TRP A 135 12.38 14.15 9.39
C TRP A 135 13.70 13.50 9.79
N GLY A 136 14.43 13.02 8.78
CA GLY A 136 15.79 12.49 8.94
C GLY A 136 15.87 10.96 8.98
N TYR A 137 17.05 10.46 8.69
CA TYR A 137 17.36 9.03 8.68
C TYR A 137 17.70 8.54 10.09
N GLY A 138 17.34 7.30 10.41
CA GLY A 138 17.73 6.64 11.65
C GLY A 138 17.07 7.20 12.91
N VAL A 139 15.86 7.74 12.80
CA VAL A 139 15.10 8.32 13.92
C VAL A 139 14.43 7.28 14.80
N PHE A 140 14.13 6.09 14.25
CA PHE A 140 13.49 4.98 14.97
C PHE A 140 14.51 3.91 15.38
N ASN A 141 14.24 3.23 16.50
CA ASN A 141 15.13 2.20 17.06
C ASN A 141 14.40 0.91 17.49
N TYR A 142 13.09 0.83 17.28
CA TYR A 142 12.33 -0.40 17.56
C TYR A 142 12.44 -1.40 16.39
N PRO A 143 12.18 -2.70 16.63
CA PRO A 143 12.34 -3.75 15.61
C PRO A 143 11.41 -3.58 14.42
N ILE A 144 11.88 -4.04 13.25
CA ILE A 144 11.08 -4.12 12.03
C ILE A 144 11.30 -5.48 11.35
N ILE A 145 10.54 -5.74 10.32
CA ILE A 145 10.63 -7.00 9.58
C ILE A 145 12.04 -7.31 9.06
N LEU A 146 12.84 -6.28 8.73
CA LEU A 146 14.22 -6.48 8.26
C LEU A 146 15.12 -7.09 9.33
N ASP A 147 14.89 -6.79 10.62
CA ASP A 147 15.62 -7.42 11.73
C ASP A 147 15.28 -8.92 11.82
N LEU A 148 14.01 -9.30 11.58
CA LEU A 148 13.59 -10.71 11.59
C LEU A 148 14.19 -11.47 10.39
N LEU A 149 14.19 -10.85 9.21
CA LEU A 149 14.78 -11.43 8.00
C LEU A 149 16.29 -11.64 8.17
N ASP A 150 17.01 -10.65 8.70
CA ASP A 150 18.44 -10.75 8.98
C ASP A 150 18.74 -11.86 10.01
N ALA A 151 17.96 -11.94 11.08
CA ALA A 151 18.10 -12.98 12.09
C ALA A 151 17.89 -14.40 11.54
N ALA A 152 17.02 -14.55 10.53
CA ALA A 152 16.71 -15.81 9.87
C ALA A 152 17.64 -16.11 8.66
N GLY A 153 18.53 -15.19 8.29
CA GLY A 153 19.38 -15.32 7.11
C GLY A 153 18.65 -15.23 5.78
N ILE A 154 17.44 -14.62 5.77
CA ILE A 154 16.66 -14.39 4.56
C ILE A 154 17.19 -13.15 3.84
N THR A 155 17.52 -13.30 2.57
CA THR A 155 18.03 -12.17 1.76
C THR A 155 16.92 -11.19 1.41
N TRP A 156 17.21 -9.90 1.55
CA TRP A 156 16.28 -8.83 1.23
C TRP A 156 16.95 -7.65 0.55
N GLY A 157 16.14 -6.82 -0.13
CA GLY A 157 16.58 -5.58 -0.74
C GLY A 157 15.43 -4.61 -0.98
N ILE A 158 15.74 -3.32 -1.00
CA ILE A 158 14.78 -2.26 -1.29
C ILE A 158 15.24 -1.53 -2.54
N TYR A 159 14.35 -1.46 -3.54
CA TYR A 159 14.58 -0.85 -4.83
C TYR A 159 13.75 0.41 -4.98
N ASN A 160 14.44 1.52 -5.21
CA ASN A 160 13.83 2.84 -5.36
C ASN A 160 13.57 3.10 -6.85
N MET A 161 12.31 3.13 -7.25
CA MET A 161 11.89 3.04 -8.65
C MET A 161 12.07 4.32 -9.46
N ASN A 162 12.26 5.45 -8.79
CA ASN A 162 12.44 6.73 -9.49
C ASN A 162 13.82 6.94 -10.12
N TRP A 163 14.77 6.07 -9.78
CA TRP A 163 16.16 6.21 -10.21
C TRP A 163 16.61 4.99 -10.99
N ASP A 164 17.31 5.26 -12.10
CA ASP A 164 18.00 4.20 -12.85
C ASP A 164 19.41 3.92 -12.26
N SER A 165 19.90 4.81 -11.40
CA SER A 165 21.18 4.72 -10.65
C SER A 165 20.97 5.17 -9.20
N VAL A 166 22.00 5.02 -8.37
CA VAL A 166 21.95 5.18 -6.90
C VAL A 166 21.10 6.37 -6.43
N PRO A 167 20.04 6.14 -5.66
CA PRO A 167 19.17 7.19 -5.18
C PRO A 167 19.65 7.80 -3.87
N PHE A 168 19.58 9.11 -3.76
CA PHE A 168 19.60 9.83 -2.49
C PHE A 168 18.26 10.57 -2.33
N GLY A 169 17.69 10.51 -1.13
CA GLY A 169 16.53 11.34 -0.77
C GLY A 169 15.17 10.82 -1.18
N ASN A 170 15.00 9.51 -1.34
CA ASN A 170 13.66 8.93 -1.44
C ASN A 170 13.05 8.81 -0.04
N THR A 171 12.15 9.72 0.31
CA THR A 171 11.48 9.78 1.61
C THR A 171 10.37 8.74 1.77
N ASP A 172 9.87 8.17 0.66
CA ASP A 172 8.85 7.11 0.70
C ASP A 172 9.44 5.73 0.92
N ASN A 173 10.77 5.63 0.84
CA ASN A 173 11.53 4.51 1.41
C ASN A 173 11.60 4.65 2.93
N VAL A 174 10.51 4.32 3.61
CA VAL A 174 10.41 4.51 5.07
C VAL A 174 11.40 3.68 5.87
N PHE A 175 11.95 2.61 5.32
CA PHE A 175 12.94 1.75 6.01
C PHE A 175 14.22 2.50 6.43
N VAL A 176 14.57 3.57 5.74
CA VAL A 176 15.72 4.41 6.10
C VAL A 176 15.50 5.25 7.36
N PHE A 177 14.27 5.32 7.86
CA PHE A 177 13.98 5.99 9.13
C PHE A 177 14.42 5.14 10.35
N TRP A 178 14.66 3.85 10.18
CA TRP A 178 15.20 3.01 11.25
C TRP A 178 16.72 3.04 11.31
N LYS A 179 17.24 3.23 12.51
CA LYS A 179 18.67 3.45 12.79
C LYS A 179 19.59 2.39 12.19
N ASN A 180 19.19 1.13 12.28
CA ASN A 180 19.98 0.00 11.77
C ASN A 180 20.07 -0.03 10.25
N PHE A 181 19.10 0.57 9.55
CA PHE A 181 18.94 0.47 8.09
C PHE A 181 19.13 1.80 7.35
N ALA A 182 19.28 2.91 8.07
CA ALA A 182 19.40 4.27 7.51
C ALA A 182 20.51 4.41 6.45
N HIS A 183 21.60 3.65 6.60
CA HIS A 183 22.75 3.68 5.71
C HIS A 183 23.09 2.30 5.11
N ASP A 184 22.21 1.31 5.28
CA ASP A 184 22.42 -0.01 4.70
C ASP A 184 22.33 0.04 3.18
N GLN A 185 23.30 -0.58 2.49
CA GLN A 185 23.36 -0.59 1.03
C GLN A 185 22.18 -1.36 0.40
N ARG A 186 21.60 -2.31 1.14
CA ARG A 186 20.42 -3.08 0.70
C ARG A 186 19.17 -2.20 0.57
N THR A 187 19.13 -1.01 1.22
CA THR A 187 18.03 -0.04 1.08
C THR A 187 18.19 0.87 -0.15
N ARG A 188 19.23 0.70 -0.94
CA ARG A 188 19.67 1.63 -2.00
C ARG A 188 19.63 1.04 -3.41
N GLY A 189 18.87 -0.01 -3.63
CA GLY A 189 18.63 -0.53 -4.97
C GLY A 189 17.94 0.50 -5.87
N SER A 190 18.09 0.37 -7.17
CA SER A 190 17.47 1.22 -8.19
C SER A 190 16.56 0.40 -9.10
N ARG A 191 15.70 1.08 -9.90
CA ARG A 191 14.92 0.44 -10.95
C ARG A 191 15.82 -0.39 -11.90
N GLY A 192 16.92 0.19 -12.35
CA GLY A 192 17.86 -0.51 -13.25
C GLY A 192 18.47 -1.75 -12.62
N SER A 193 18.79 -1.73 -11.31
CA SER A 193 19.29 -2.92 -10.60
C SER A 193 18.19 -3.97 -10.45
N PHE A 194 16.95 -3.60 -10.12
CA PHE A 194 15.84 -4.55 -10.07
C PHE A 194 15.62 -5.28 -11.40
N LEU A 195 15.51 -4.52 -12.50
CA LEU A 195 15.29 -5.09 -13.83
C LEU A 195 16.43 -6.05 -14.25
N LYS A 196 17.67 -5.69 -13.90
CA LYS A 196 18.85 -6.55 -14.14
C LYS A 196 18.77 -7.84 -13.31
N ASP A 197 18.45 -7.71 -12.01
CA ASP A 197 18.43 -8.83 -11.08
C ASP A 197 17.26 -9.77 -11.38
N ALA A 198 16.08 -9.25 -11.76
CA ALA A 198 14.95 -10.03 -12.20
C ALA A 198 15.28 -10.91 -13.42
N ARG A 199 15.89 -10.30 -14.47
CA ARG A 199 16.29 -11.02 -15.69
C ARG A 199 17.38 -12.06 -15.45
N LYS A 200 18.25 -11.83 -14.47
CA LYS A 200 19.35 -12.76 -14.12
C LYS A 200 18.95 -13.82 -13.10
N GLY A 201 17.82 -13.70 -12.44
CA GLY A 201 17.43 -14.56 -11.34
C GLY A 201 18.26 -14.35 -10.07
N THR A 202 18.71 -13.11 -9.83
CA THR A 202 19.56 -12.74 -8.68
C THR A 202 18.83 -11.80 -7.70
N LEU A 203 17.50 -11.68 -7.82
CA LEU A 203 16.71 -10.94 -6.83
C LEU A 203 16.85 -11.58 -5.45
N PRO A 204 16.88 -10.76 -4.37
CA PRO A 204 16.75 -11.28 -3.01
C PRO A 204 15.39 -12.00 -2.82
N GLN A 205 15.33 -12.85 -1.80
CA GLN A 205 14.11 -13.60 -1.45
C GLN A 205 12.94 -12.66 -1.16
N VAL A 206 13.21 -11.51 -0.53
CA VAL A 206 12.23 -10.46 -0.28
C VAL A 206 12.71 -9.15 -0.88
N SER A 207 11.87 -8.49 -1.67
CA SER A 207 12.20 -7.21 -2.31
C SER A 207 11.05 -6.22 -2.13
N TRP A 208 11.34 -5.03 -1.62
CA TRP A 208 10.41 -3.89 -1.64
C TRP A 208 10.73 -2.98 -2.81
N LEU A 209 9.68 -2.53 -3.50
CA LEU A 209 9.76 -1.62 -4.63
C LEU A 209 9.03 -0.34 -4.27
N VAL A 210 9.76 0.75 -4.14
CA VAL A 210 9.26 2.01 -3.62
C VAL A 210 9.36 3.10 -4.68
N SER A 211 8.23 3.75 -4.98
CA SER A 211 8.15 4.90 -5.88
C SER A 211 8.01 6.19 -5.08
N THR A 212 8.32 7.31 -5.68
CA THR A 212 8.09 8.65 -5.13
C THR A 212 7.73 9.63 -6.25
N PHE A 213 7.38 10.88 -5.90
CA PHE A 213 6.99 11.96 -6.81
C PHE A 213 7.93 12.19 -8.00
N ALA A 214 9.22 11.91 -7.86
CA ALA A 214 10.15 12.13 -8.93
C ALA A 214 9.79 11.28 -10.15
N HIS A 215 9.70 11.91 -11.32
CA HIS A 215 9.35 11.29 -12.61
C HIS A 215 7.91 10.74 -12.71
N GLN A 216 7.00 11.11 -11.81
CA GLN A 216 5.57 10.75 -11.86
C GLN A 216 5.30 9.22 -11.91
N ARG A 217 6.19 8.42 -11.30
CA ARG A 217 6.12 6.95 -11.36
C ARG A 217 5.35 6.33 -10.22
N ASP A 218 4.93 7.14 -9.27
CA ASP A 218 4.22 6.75 -8.06
C ASP A 218 2.70 6.78 -8.20
N GLU A 219 2.18 7.42 -9.25
CA GLU A 219 0.76 7.69 -9.49
C GLU A 219 0.14 8.76 -8.56
N HIS A 220 0.94 9.36 -7.66
CA HIS A 220 0.46 10.45 -6.81
C HIS A 220 -0.04 11.63 -7.67
N PRO A 221 -1.27 12.13 -7.44
CA PRO A 221 -1.73 13.32 -8.16
C PRO A 221 -0.78 14.52 -7.99
N PRO A 222 -0.48 15.29 -9.03
CA PRO A 222 -1.10 15.26 -10.37
C PRO A 222 -0.36 14.39 -11.41
N ALA A 223 0.33 13.32 -10.98
CA ALA A 223 1.00 12.43 -11.92
C ALA A 223 0.03 11.85 -12.97
N ASP A 224 0.52 11.68 -14.19
CA ASP A 224 -0.15 10.88 -15.21
C ASP A 224 -0.09 9.41 -14.81
N VAL A 225 -1.26 8.82 -14.51
CA VAL A 225 -1.37 7.44 -14.00
C VAL A 225 -0.81 6.40 -14.98
N SER A 226 -0.77 6.71 -16.28
CA SER A 226 -0.21 5.80 -17.29
C SER A 226 1.31 5.61 -17.13
N VAL A 227 2.00 6.58 -16.53
CA VAL A 227 3.45 6.49 -16.27
C VAL A 227 3.74 5.48 -15.16
N GLY A 228 3.00 5.53 -14.05
CA GLY A 228 3.11 4.56 -12.96
C GLY A 228 2.65 3.16 -13.38
N MET A 229 1.50 3.07 -14.08
CA MET A 229 1.02 1.81 -14.64
C MET A 229 2.06 1.19 -15.59
N GLY A 230 2.70 1.98 -16.47
CA GLY A 230 3.77 1.52 -17.37
C GLY A 230 5.00 1.03 -16.59
N LEU A 231 5.37 1.71 -15.50
CA LEU A 231 6.42 1.22 -14.60
C LEU A 231 6.06 -0.16 -14.05
N GLN A 232 4.87 -0.35 -13.50
CA GLN A 232 4.45 -1.62 -12.93
C GLN A 232 4.40 -2.73 -13.98
N GLN A 233 3.96 -2.42 -15.20
CA GLN A 233 4.02 -3.35 -16.32
C GLN A 233 5.44 -3.81 -16.62
N ASP A 234 6.41 -2.89 -16.69
CA ASP A 234 7.82 -3.21 -16.92
C ASP A 234 8.40 -4.13 -15.84
N LEU A 235 8.09 -3.85 -14.56
CA LEU A 235 8.61 -4.59 -13.42
C LEU A 235 8.02 -6.01 -13.35
N ILE A 236 6.71 -6.14 -13.52
CA ILE A 236 6.01 -7.41 -13.53
C ILE A 236 6.46 -8.25 -14.73
N THR A 237 6.54 -7.68 -15.93
CA THR A 237 7.03 -8.38 -17.13
C THR A 237 8.47 -8.86 -16.94
N ALA A 238 9.36 -8.03 -16.39
CA ALA A 238 10.74 -8.44 -16.16
C ALA A 238 10.86 -9.63 -15.17
N LEU A 239 9.95 -9.72 -14.20
CA LEU A 239 9.87 -10.87 -13.30
C LEU A 239 9.28 -12.09 -14.00
N GLN A 240 8.21 -11.93 -14.78
CA GLN A 240 7.54 -13.00 -15.52
C GLN A 240 8.46 -13.64 -16.56
N ASP A 241 9.27 -12.84 -17.23
CA ASP A 241 10.27 -13.30 -18.21
C ASP A 241 11.54 -13.86 -17.57
N GLY A 242 11.71 -13.66 -16.26
CA GLY A 242 12.89 -14.06 -15.51
C GLY A 242 12.81 -15.50 -14.97
N PRO A 243 13.95 -16.11 -14.64
CA PRO A 243 14.01 -17.51 -14.19
C PRO A 243 13.37 -17.75 -12.82
N LEU A 244 13.06 -16.71 -12.05
CA LEU A 244 12.44 -16.84 -10.72
C LEU A 244 10.92 -16.92 -10.77
N TRP A 245 10.29 -16.66 -11.94
CA TRP A 245 8.83 -16.50 -12.03
C TRP A 245 8.04 -17.66 -11.40
N GLN A 246 8.45 -18.89 -11.65
CA GLN A 246 7.76 -20.10 -11.15
C GLN A 246 7.76 -20.21 -9.61
N ASN A 247 8.53 -19.40 -8.91
CA ASN A 247 8.63 -19.39 -7.45
C ASN A 247 8.43 -17.97 -6.88
N ALA A 248 7.77 -17.09 -7.62
CA ALA A 248 7.65 -15.69 -7.26
C ALA A 248 6.20 -15.23 -7.09
N ALA A 249 6.02 -14.25 -6.24
CA ALA A 249 4.80 -13.46 -6.16
C ALA A 249 5.15 -11.97 -6.16
N TYR A 250 4.38 -11.19 -6.92
CA TYR A 250 4.44 -9.73 -6.97
C TYR A 250 3.15 -9.17 -6.35
N LEU A 251 3.26 -8.46 -5.25
CA LEU A 251 2.19 -7.76 -4.58
C LEU A 251 2.30 -6.29 -4.96
N LEU A 252 1.25 -5.72 -5.53
CA LEU A 252 1.17 -4.30 -5.88
C LEU A 252 0.02 -3.66 -5.11
N THR A 253 0.33 -2.65 -4.34
CA THR A 253 -0.68 -1.90 -3.57
C THR A 253 -0.36 -0.41 -3.56
N TYR A 254 -1.21 0.35 -2.87
CA TYR A 254 -1.13 1.79 -2.65
C TYR A 254 -1.05 2.06 -1.15
N ASP A 255 -0.34 3.10 -0.75
CA ASP A 255 -0.12 3.43 0.66
C ASP A 255 -1.40 3.93 1.35
N GLU A 256 -2.20 4.75 0.65
CA GLU A 256 -3.51 5.22 1.10
C GLU A 256 -4.36 5.66 -0.11
N HIS A 257 -5.57 6.16 0.12
CA HIS A 257 -6.61 6.37 -0.90
C HIS A 257 -6.51 7.70 -1.66
N GLY A 258 -5.68 8.65 -1.21
CA GLY A 258 -5.47 9.95 -1.87
C GLY A 258 -6.68 10.90 -1.87
N GLY A 259 -7.61 10.75 -0.94
CA GLY A 259 -8.86 11.52 -0.92
C GLY A 259 -9.96 11.00 -1.85
N TYR A 260 -9.68 9.98 -2.68
CA TYR A 260 -10.69 9.40 -3.56
C TYR A 260 -11.65 8.48 -2.81
N PHE A 261 -12.92 8.52 -3.21
CA PHE A 261 -13.98 7.78 -2.54
C PHE A 261 -13.78 6.26 -2.57
N ASP A 262 -14.28 5.63 -1.52
CA ASP A 262 -14.61 4.22 -1.44
C ASP A 262 -15.90 4.06 -0.65
N HIS A 263 -16.76 3.11 -1.05
CA HIS A 263 -18.07 2.94 -0.41
C HIS A 263 -18.03 2.04 0.82
N VAL A 264 -16.94 1.33 1.07
CA VAL A 264 -16.84 0.35 2.16
C VAL A 264 -16.19 0.98 3.39
N ALA A 265 -16.89 0.95 4.52
CA ALA A 265 -16.35 1.41 5.78
C ALA A 265 -15.22 0.48 6.27
N PRO A 266 -14.05 1.04 6.64
CA PRO A 266 -12.95 0.23 7.13
C PRO A 266 -13.24 -0.38 8.51
N PRO A 267 -12.80 -1.63 8.76
CA PRO A 267 -12.88 -2.25 10.08
C PRO A 267 -12.11 -1.48 11.15
N GLN A 268 -12.68 -1.40 12.36
CA GLN A 268 -12.03 -0.77 13.51
C GLN A 268 -11.34 -1.85 14.35
N VAL A 269 -10.07 -2.10 14.08
CA VAL A 269 -9.31 -3.21 14.70
C VAL A 269 -8.58 -2.79 15.98
N ASP A 270 -8.24 -1.52 16.12
CA ASP A 270 -7.60 -0.92 17.30
C ASP A 270 -7.93 0.58 17.38
N ALA A 271 -7.20 1.35 18.18
CA ALA A 271 -7.43 2.78 18.36
C ALA A 271 -7.25 3.62 17.07
N TYR A 272 -6.53 3.10 16.09
CA TYR A 272 -6.31 3.76 14.79
C TYR A 272 -7.24 3.24 13.70
N GLY A 273 -7.88 2.07 13.90
CA GLY A 273 -8.70 1.39 12.90
C GLY A 273 -7.91 0.94 11.69
N LEU A 274 -8.59 0.48 10.65
CA LEU A 274 -8.03 0.45 9.30
C LEU A 274 -8.43 1.72 8.55
N GLY A 275 -7.71 2.03 7.48
CA GLY A 275 -8.05 3.12 6.59
C GLY A 275 -8.95 2.69 5.43
N VAL A 276 -9.18 3.60 4.49
CA VAL A 276 -9.99 3.37 3.30
C VAL A 276 -9.40 2.23 2.47
N ARG A 277 -10.24 1.47 1.75
CA ARG A 277 -9.76 0.40 0.86
C ARG A 277 -8.84 0.96 -0.21
N VAL A 278 -7.75 0.23 -0.44
CA VAL A 278 -6.82 0.47 -1.54
C VAL A 278 -6.66 -0.82 -2.35
N PRO A 279 -6.30 -0.76 -3.64
CA PRO A 279 -6.07 -1.96 -4.41
C PRO A 279 -4.89 -2.78 -3.87
N LEU A 280 -5.05 -4.11 -3.84
CA LEU A 280 -3.94 -5.05 -3.71
C LEU A 280 -4.04 -6.09 -4.82
N TRP A 281 -3.06 -6.08 -5.72
CA TRP A 281 -2.85 -7.13 -6.71
C TRP A 281 -1.88 -8.19 -6.20
N VAL A 282 -2.22 -9.45 -6.42
CA VAL A 282 -1.30 -10.58 -6.29
C VAL A 282 -1.07 -11.19 -7.67
N VAL A 283 0.12 -10.96 -8.22
CA VAL A 283 0.53 -11.46 -9.53
C VAL A 283 1.54 -12.58 -9.33
N SER A 284 1.12 -13.82 -9.59
CA SER A 284 1.91 -15.03 -9.33
C SER A 284 1.34 -16.20 -10.14
N PRO A 285 2.15 -17.20 -10.51
CA PRO A 285 1.63 -18.46 -11.06
C PRO A 285 0.62 -19.17 -10.13
N TYR A 286 0.66 -18.85 -8.85
CA TYR A 286 -0.19 -19.45 -7.80
C TYR A 286 -1.32 -18.53 -7.34
N ALA A 287 -1.46 -17.32 -7.88
CA ALA A 287 -2.53 -16.42 -7.49
C ALA A 287 -3.90 -16.96 -7.92
N LYS A 288 -4.92 -16.75 -7.08
CA LYS A 288 -6.31 -16.82 -7.54
C LYS A 288 -6.54 -15.78 -8.65
N LYS A 289 -7.64 -15.87 -9.36
CA LYS A 289 -7.92 -15.00 -10.51
C LYS A 289 -9.13 -14.11 -10.25
N GLY A 290 -9.05 -12.89 -10.73
CA GLY A 290 -10.11 -11.88 -10.62
C GLY A 290 -10.22 -11.27 -9.24
N PRO A 291 -11.34 -10.59 -8.96
CA PRO A 291 -11.60 -10.02 -7.64
C PRO A 291 -11.85 -11.14 -6.62
N VAL A 292 -11.12 -11.12 -5.51
CA VAL A 292 -11.15 -12.13 -4.44
C VAL A 292 -11.24 -11.43 -3.10
N GLU A 293 -12.16 -11.86 -2.26
CA GLU A 293 -12.20 -11.43 -0.86
C GLU A 293 -11.33 -12.37 -0.02
N SER A 294 -10.44 -11.80 0.79
CA SER A 294 -9.74 -12.55 1.84
C SER A 294 -10.70 -12.87 2.99
N ALA A 295 -10.53 -14.02 3.63
CA ALA A 295 -11.40 -14.47 4.73
C ALA A 295 -11.41 -13.49 5.93
N LEU A 296 -10.38 -12.70 6.07
CA LEU A 296 -10.24 -11.65 7.08
C LEU A 296 -9.88 -10.33 6.41
N PRO A 297 -10.17 -9.19 7.05
CA PRO A 297 -9.67 -7.90 6.57
C PRO A 297 -8.16 -7.92 6.38
N ALA A 298 -7.70 -7.40 5.26
CA ALA A 298 -6.29 -7.31 4.93
C ALA A 298 -5.83 -5.84 4.91
N GLU A 299 -4.56 -5.61 5.25
CA GLU A 299 -3.95 -4.28 5.28
C GLU A 299 -2.42 -4.39 5.12
N HIS A 300 -1.66 -3.32 5.24
CA HIS A 300 -0.22 -3.36 4.95
C HIS A 300 0.55 -4.35 5.82
N THR A 301 0.19 -4.52 7.11
CA THR A 301 0.78 -5.53 7.97
C THR A 301 0.50 -6.97 7.48
N SER A 302 -0.54 -7.18 6.69
CA SER A 302 -0.80 -8.50 6.09
C SER A 302 0.36 -8.98 5.22
N THR A 303 1.14 -8.05 4.65
CA THR A 303 2.36 -8.39 3.89
C THR A 303 3.46 -8.94 4.80
N LEU A 304 3.58 -8.41 6.04
CA LEU A 304 4.50 -8.94 7.05
C LEU A 304 4.07 -10.35 7.48
N LYS A 305 2.78 -10.52 7.80
CA LYS A 305 2.20 -11.83 8.16
C LYS A 305 2.40 -12.88 7.06
N LEU A 306 2.35 -12.46 5.78
CA LEU A 306 2.66 -13.35 4.66
C LEU A 306 4.12 -13.78 4.68
N LEU A 307 5.06 -12.84 4.88
CA LEU A 307 6.50 -13.16 4.97
C LEU A 307 6.79 -14.05 6.18
N GLU A 308 6.19 -13.77 7.32
CA GLU A 308 6.31 -14.55 8.54
C GLU A 308 5.82 -15.99 8.32
N ALA A 309 4.67 -16.15 7.69
CA ALA A 309 4.10 -17.47 7.39
C ALA A 309 4.96 -18.26 6.39
N ILE A 310 5.45 -17.63 5.32
CA ILE A 310 6.26 -18.29 4.27
C ILE A 310 7.63 -18.72 4.82
N HIS A 311 8.25 -17.88 5.65
CA HIS A 311 9.61 -18.10 6.14
C HIS A 311 9.67 -18.68 7.56
N GLY A 312 8.52 -18.90 8.22
CA GLY A 312 8.47 -19.42 9.59
C GLY A 312 9.09 -18.46 10.62
N LEU A 313 8.92 -17.14 10.40
CA LEU A 313 9.45 -16.12 11.30
C LEU A 313 8.54 -15.94 12.52
N PRO A 314 9.09 -15.51 13.66
CA PRO A 314 8.27 -14.98 14.75
C PRO A 314 7.59 -13.69 14.32
N THR A 315 6.51 -13.28 14.99
CA THR A 315 5.88 -11.98 14.76
C THR A 315 6.65 -10.86 15.49
N LEU A 316 6.61 -9.64 14.95
CA LEU A 316 7.10 -8.45 15.64
C LEU A 316 6.34 -8.24 16.96
N ALA A 317 5.05 -8.51 16.98
CA ALA A 317 4.22 -8.44 18.18
C ALA A 317 4.72 -9.37 19.30
N SER A 318 5.37 -10.49 19.00
CA SER A 318 5.99 -11.36 19.98
C SER A 318 7.25 -10.77 20.60
N GLN A 319 7.78 -9.70 20.03
CA GLN A 319 8.92 -8.92 20.52
C GLN A 319 8.48 -7.72 21.36
N ASN A 320 7.28 -7.73 21.94
CA ASN A 320 6.64 -6.60 22.62
C ASN A 320 7.53 -5.88 23.65
N HIS A 321 8.37 -6.62 24.41
CA HIS A 321 9.29 -6.04 25.37
C HIS A 321 10.30 -5.04 24.75
N LEU A 322 10.55 -5.14 23.44
CA LEU A 322 11.43 -4.21 22.72
C LEU A 322 10.68 -2.94 22.29
N PHE A 323 9.34 -3.00 22.17
CA PHE A 323 8.51 -1.84 21.87
C PHE A 323 8.13 -1.05 23.12
N ASP A 324 7.99 -1.71 24.28
CA ASP A 324 7.64 -1.06 25.56
C ASP A 324 8.72 -0.09 26.06
N SER A 325 9.98 -0.32 25.68
CA SER A 325 11.11 0.50 26.09
C SER A 325 11.54 1.57 25.09
N SER A 326 11.03 1.50 23.88
CA SER A 326 11.43 2.38 22.80
C SER A 326 10.37 3.46 22.55
N THR A 327 10.34 4.47 23.41
CA THR A 327 9.93 5.78 22.93
C THR A 327 10.87 6.11 21.78
N PRO A 328 10.40 6.41 20.57
CA PRO A 328 11.28 6.86 19.51
C PRO A 328 12.09 8.03 20.05
N THR A 329 13.39 7.86 20.21
CA THR A 329 14.25 8.87 20.82
C THR A 329 15.05 9.56 19.73
N GLY A 330 14.89 10.88 19.67
CA GLY A 330 15.87 11.74 19.01
C GLY A 330 15.66 11.97 17.53
N GLY A 331 14.49 12.45 17.12
CA GLY A 331 14.24 13.00 15.81
C GLY A 331 13.12 14.02 15.88
N ASN A 332 13.06 14.90 14.91
CA ASN A 332 11.92 15.79 14.73
C ASN A 332 10.74 14.99 14.21
N TYR A 333 10.04 14.27 15.07
CA TYR A 333 8.77 13.66 14.74
C TYR A 333 7.78 13.94 15.89
N GLU A 334 6.55 14.12 15.53
CA GLU A 334 5.45 14.27 16.47
C GLU A 334 4.66 12.97 16.53
N ALA A 335 4.84 12.19 17.59
CA ALA A 335 3.89 11.13 17.92
C ALA A 335 2.63 11.81 18.48
N ASN A 336 1.57 11.84 17.69
CA ASN A 336 0.29 12.46 18.07
C ASN A 336 -0.62 11.49 18.82
N GLY A 337 -0.20 10.24 19.00
CA GLY A 337 -0.96 9.19 19.66
C GLY A 337 -0.08 8.22 20.46
N ALA A 338 -0.73 7.34 21.21
CA ALA A 338 -0.04 6.28 21.92
C ALA A 338 0.52 5.24 20.94
N MET A 339 1.70 4.71 21.22
CA MET A 339 2.24 3.60 20.44
C MET A 339 1.33 2.38 20.56
N ALA A 340 0.83 1.91 19.41
CA ALA A 340 0.07 0.67 19.33
C ALA A 340 1.03 -0.51 19.06
N PRO A 341 0.75 -1.72 19.61
CA PRO A 341 1.51 -2.91 19.27
C PRO A 341 1.45 -3.21 17.76
N PRO A 342 2.49 -3.88 17.22
CA PRO A 342 2.44 -4.37 15.85
C PRO A 342 1.23 -5.28 15.61
N ARG A 343 0.57 -5.11 14.48
CA ARG A 343 -0.66 -5.86 14.11
C ARG A 343 -0.39 -7.25 13.56
N ASP A 344 0.84 -7.62 13.29
CA ASP A 344 1.23 -8.94 12.79
C ASP A 344 0.85 -10.08 13.74
N GLY A 345 0.76 -9.81 15.06
CA GLY A 345 0.25 -10.74 16.06
C GLY A 345 -1.28 -10.88 16.13
N ARG A 346 -2.06 -10.08 15.39
CA ARG A 346 -3.53 -10.10 15.46
C ARG A 346 -4.11 -11.26 14.65
N ALA A 347 -5.05 -12.00 15.27
CA ALA A 347 -5.75 -13.11 14.62
C ALA A 347 -6.87 -12.66 13.67
N ASP A 348 -7.33 -11.41 13.78
CA ASP A 348 -8.41 -10.83 12.98
C ASP A 348 -7.90 -10.03 11.74
N ILE A 349 -6.60 -10.10 11.44
CA ILE A 349 -5.98 -9.55 10.23
C ILE A 349 -5.47 -10.69 9.36
N SER A 350 -5.77 -10.62 8.07
CA SER A 350 -5.36 -11.61 7.06
C SER A 350 -3.84 -11.74 6.95
N ASN A 351 -3.36 -12.93 6.59
CA ASN A 351 -1.99 -13.18 6.16
C ASN A 351 -1.86 -13.36 4.64
N LEU A 352 -2.91 -13.09 3.89
CA LEU A 352 -2.99 -13.15 2.42
C LEU A 352 -2.78 -14.53 1.80
N LEU A 353 -2.54 -15.59 2.56
CA LEU A 353 -2.32 -16.94 2.00
C LEU A 353 -3.53 -17.45 1.23
N ASP A 354 -4.72 -17.03 1.63
CA ASP A 354 -5.98 -17.39 0.98
C ASP A 354 -6.21 -16.69 -0.39
N LEU A 355 -5.34 -15.77 -0.79
CA LEU A 355 -5.32 -15.22 -2.15
C LEU A 355 -4.56 -16.11 -3.14
N PHE A 356 -3.95 -17.18 -2.67
CA PHE A 356 -3.21 -18.15 -3.48
C PHE A 356 -3.98 -19.47 -3.61
N SER A 357 -3.63 -20.23 -4.64
CA SER A 357 -4.05 -21.61 -4.92
C SER A 357 -2.80 -22.44 -5.13
N PHE A 358 -2.42 -23.22 -4.13
CA PHE A 358 -1.29 -24.15 -4.18
C PHE A 358 -1.74 -25.55 -4.60
#